data_1bd1801592b6533bc4041703ce824664
#
_entry.id   1bd1801592b6533bc4041703ce824664
#
_cell.length_a   1.000
_cell.length_b   1.000
_cell.length_c   1.000
_cell.angle_alpha   90.00
_cell.angle_beta   90.00
_cell.angle_gamma   90.00
#
_symmetry.space_group_name_H-M   'P 1'
#
loop_
_entity.id
_entity.type
_entity.pdbx_description
1 polymer ?
#
loop_
_entity_poly.entity_id
_entity_poly.type
_entity_poly.pdbx_seq_one_letter_code
_entity_poly.pdbx_strand_id
1 'polypeptide(L)'
;VGSEMCIRDRANSKGKLDVAGAVGPGFLTVIKDMGLKEPYSGQVMLQTCEIAEDLTYYFATSEQVPSAVGLGVLMNKNNTVRQAGGFIVQLMPFAEDALIDELEKRLKGFSFTALLKQGMSVEAIIRKLFEGYDVELTDSMPCAYVCDCSKERVEQAVISLGRKELGAMIADNKPIEVVCDFCHTKYTFSPDELLNILKNK
;
A
#
# COMPACT_ATOMS: atom_id res chain seq x y z
N VAL A 1 -4.48 -10.20 20.97
CA VAL A 1 -4.72 -8.80 21.34
C VAL A 1 -3.69 -7.98 20.60
N GLY A 2 -3.92 -7.81 19.30
CA GLY A 2 -3.13 -6.91 18.48
C GLY A 2 -3.43 -5.49 18.94
N SER A 3 -2.42 -4.79 19.43
CA SER A 3 -2.52 -3.37 19.57
C SER A 3 -2.66 -2.79 18.18
N GLU A 4 -3.87 -2.43 17.80
CA GLU A 4 -4.15 -1.51 16.70
C GLU A 4 -3.62 -0.10 17.05
N MET A 5 -2.37 -0.05 17.49
CA MET A 5 -1.67 1.20 17.47
C MET A 5 -1.33 1.45 16.02
N CYS A 6 -2.31 2.07 15.35
CA CYS A 6 -2.22 2.46 13.97
C CYS A 6 -0.86 3.09 13.69
N ILE A 7 -0.18 2.62 12.67
CA ILE A 7 0.95 3.29 12.00
C ILE A 7 0.73 4.81 11.93
N ARG A 8 -0.52 5.23 11.83
CA ARG A 8 -0.98 6.63 11.74
C ARG A 8 -0.61 7.49 12.95
N ASP A 9 -0.36 6.88 14.11
CA ASP A 9 -0.18 7.59 15.38
C ASP A 9 1.29 7.61 15.84
N ARG A 10 2.18 6.89 15.14
CA ARG A 10 3.61 6.89 15.43
C ARG A 10 4.36 7.85 14.52
N ALA A 11 4.99 8.85 15.13
CA ALA A 11 5.98 9.65 14.45
C ALA A 11 7.38 9.12 14.78
N ASN A 12 8.24 9.03 13.76
CA ASN A 12 9.67 8.77 13.95
C ASN A 12 10.38 9.99 14.55
N SER A 13 11.67 9.86 14.84
CA SER A 13 12.51 10.94 15.39
C SER A 13 12.56 12.21 14.52
N LYS A 14 12.16 12.12 13.25
CA LYS A 14 12.09 13.23 12.27
C LYS A 14 10.69 13.84 12.18
N GLY A 15 9.74 13.43 13.02
CA GLY A 15 8.35 13.90 12.98
C GLY A 15 7.56 13.42 11.76
N LYS A 16 8.03 12.38 11.05
CA LYS A 16 7.34 11.72 9.95
C LYS A 16 6.68 10.43 10.44
N LEU A 17 5.74 9.92 9.66
CA LEU A 17 5.13 8.62 9.93
C LEU A 17 6.21 7.54 10.06
N ASP A 18 6.14 6.73 11.11
CA ASP A 18 7.10 5.65 11.38
C ASP A 18 6.70 4.37 10.62
N VAL A 19 6.93 4.38 9.31
CA VAL A 19 6.59 3.24 8.44
C VAL A 19 7.49 2.04 8.76
N ALA A 20 8.79 2.28 8.90
CA ALA A 20 9.76 1.23 9.20
C ALA A 20 9.46 0.50 10.51
N GLY A 21 9.10 1.25 11.57
CA GLY A 21 8.72 0.66 12.86
C GLY A 21 7.42 -0.15 12.82
N ALA A 22 6.57 0.11 11.85
CA ALA A 22 5.31 -0.60 11.66
C ALA A 22 5.44 -1.84 10.77
N VAL A 23 6.24 -1.74 9.71
CA VAL A 23 6.51 -2.87 8.80
C VAL A 23 7.38 -3.91 9.49
N GLY A 24 8.46 -3.47 10.15
CA GLY A 24 9.42 -4.35 10.80
C GLY A 24 10.23 -5.20 9.80
N PRO A 25 11.18 -6.01 10.30
CA PRO A 25 12.00 -6.87 9.47
C PRO A 25 11.16 -7.99 8.82
N GLY A 26 11.45 -8.31 7.57
CA GLY A 26 10.71 -9.31 6.82
C GLY A 26 11.19 -9.41 5.37
N PHE A 27 10.29 -9.84 4.50
CA PHE A 27 10.55 -10.01 3.07
C PHE A 27 9.55 -9.22 2.25
N LEU A 28 10.03 -8.59 1.18
CA LEU A 28 9.21 -8.07 0.10
C LEU A 28 9.06 -9.17 -0.96
N THR A 29 7.83 -9.60 -1.20
CA THR A 29 7.49 -10.53 -2.27
C THR A 29 6.71 -9.78 -3.35
N VAL A 30 7.19 -9.83 -4.57
CA VAL A 30 6.52 -9.24 -5.75
C VAL A 30 6.05 -10.36 -6.65
N ILE A 31 4.75 -10.41 -6.90
CA ILE A 31 4.12 -11.40 -7.76
C ILE A 31 3.63 -10.68 -9.02
N LYS A 32 4.09 -11.13 -10.19
CA LYS A 32 3.70 -10.57 -11.48
C LYS A 32 2.95 -11.62 -12.28
N ASP A 33 1.70 -11.29 -12.65
CA ASP A 33 0.97 -12.06 -13.66
C ASP A 33 1.44 -11.62 -15.05
N MET A 34 2.16 -12.49 -15.71
CA MET A 34 2.69 -12.28 -17.06
C MET A 34 1.86 -13.04 -18.13
N GLY A 35 0.66 -13.52 -17.77
CA GLY A 35 -0.16 -14.36 -18.64
C GLY A 35 0.40 -15.76 -18.87
N LEU A 36 1.35 -16.20 -18.04
CA LEU A 36 1.93 -17.54 -18.07
C LEU A 36 1.11 -18.49 -17.18
N LYS A 37 1.40 -19.79 -17.28
CA LYS A 37 0.71 -20.83 -16.47
C LYS A 37 0.86 -20.58 -14.96
N GLU A 38 1.99 -20.03 -14.54
CA GLU A 38 2.25 -19.62 -13.16
C GLU A 38 2.79 -18.20 -13.15
N PRO A 39 2.37 -17.36 -12.18
CA PRO A 39 2.88 -16.00 -12.06
C PRO A 39 4.36 -16.02 -11.65
N TYR A 40 5.12 -15.05 -12.16
CA TYR A 40 6.47 -14.83 -11.69
C TYR A 40 6.47 -14.30 -10.27
N SER A 41 7.29 -14.85 -9.39
CA SER A 41 7.45 -14.39 -8.00
C SER A 41 8.91 -14.08 -7.69
N GLY A 42 9.20 -12.85 -7.33
CA GLY A 42 10.50 -12.41 -6.84
C GLY A 42 10.42 -12.04 -5.35
N GLN A 43 11.48 -12.35 -4.58
CA GLN A 43 11.52 -12.06 -3.15
C GLN A 43 12.89 -11.49 -2.75
N VAL A 44 12.88 -10.46 -1.92
CA VAL A 44 14.08 -9.88 -1.29
C VAL A 44 13.83 -9.62 0.19
N MET A 45 14.89 -9.67 0.99
CA MET A 45 14.82 -9.24 2.39
C MET A 45 14.70 -7.72 2.45
N LEU A 46 13.82 -7.21 3.32
CA LEU A 46 13.71 -5.78 3.59
C LEU A 46 15.04 -5.26 4.18
N GLN A 47 15.53 -4.16 3.63
CA GLN A 47 16.78 -3.53 4.05
C GLN A 47 16.55 -2.44 5.09
N THR A 48 15.57 -1.59 4.86
CA THR A 48 15.26 -0.42 5.68
C THR A 48 13.87 -0.47 6.30
N CYS A 49 13.01 -1.36 5.82
CA CYS A 49 11.58 -1.42 6.12
C CYS A 49 10.81 -0.15 5.67
N GLU A 50 11.44 0.72 4.88
CA GLU A 50 10.81 1.83 4.19
C GLU A 50 10.44 1.39 2.78
N ILE A 51 9.14 1.45 2.46
CA ILE A 51 8.58 0.82 1.24
C ILE A 51 9.29 1.30 -0.04
N ALA A 52 9.57 2.60 -0.14
CA ALA A 52 10.21 3.17 -1.34
C ALA A 52 11.65 2.67 -1.52
N GLU A 53 12.41 2.59 -0.44
CA GLU A 53 13.81 2.15 -0.45
C GLU A 53 13.89 0.65 -0.73
N ASP A 54 13.02 -0.14 -0.11
CA ASP A 54 12.99 -1.58 -0.31
C ASP A 54 12.50 -1.97 -1.72
N LEU A 55 11.57 -1.20 -2.32
CA LEU A 55 11.21 -1.37 -3.73
C LEU A 55 12.37 -0.99 -4.67
N THR A 56 13.10 0.09 -4.38
CA THR A 56 14.29 0.47 -5.13
C THR A 56 15.33 -0.67 -5.10
N TYR A 57 15.56 -1.23 -3.92
CA TYR A 57 16.46 -2.37 -3.74
C TYR A 57 16.00 -3.60 -4.53
N TYR A 58 14.68 -3.90 -4.49
CA TYR A 58 14.09 -5.01 -5.25
C TYR A 58 14.34 -4.86 -6.76
N PHE A 59 14.06 -3.69 -7.34
CA PHE A 59 14.27 -3.46 -8.77
C PHE A 59 15.74 -3.60 -9.16
N ALA A 60 16.64 -3.10 -8.33
CA ALA A 60 18.08 -3.19 -8.60
C ALA A 60 18.62 -4.61 -8.50
N THR A 61 18.17 -5.41 -7.52
CA THR A 61 18.75 -6.72 -7.22
C THR A 61 18.02 -7.89 -7.88
N SER A 62 16.68 -7.87 -7.91
CA SER A 62 15.88 -8.95 -8.50
C SER A 62 15.62 -8.74 -9.98
N GLU A 63 15.34 -7.51 -10.40
CA GLU A 63 15.03 -7.22 -11.80
C GLU A 63 16.21 -6.68 -12.58
N GLN A 64 17.29 -6.33 -11.88
CA GLN A 64 18.52 -5.76 -12.46
C GLN A 64 18.25 -4.49 -13.29
N VAL A 65 17.22 -3.74 -12.89
CA VAL A 65 16.87 -2.45 -13.51
C VAL A 65 17.20 -1.33 -12.53
N PRO A 66 18.17 -0.46 -12.85
CA PRO A 66 18.45 0.71 -12.04
C PRO A 66 17.20 1.58 -11.92
N SER A 67 16.71 1.74 -10.71
CA SER A 67 15.43 2.39 -10.43
C SER A 67 15.53 3.33 -9.24
N ALA A 68 14.72 4.37 -9.25
CA ALA A 68 14.48 5.22 -8.09
C ALA A 68 12.98 5.27 -7.79
N VAL A 69 12.61 4.94 -6.57
CA VAL A 69 11.22 4.97 -6.11
C VAL A 69 11.07 6.08 -5.08
N GLY A 70 10.09 6.94 -5.27
CA GLY A 70 9.73 7.95 -4.29
C GLY A 70 8.26 7.84 -3.93
N LEU A 71 7.96 7.70 -2.65
CA LEU A 71 6.60 7.61 -2.13
C LEU A 71 6.36 8.68 -1.07
N GLY A 72 5.13 9.15 -0.96
CA GLY A 72 4.76 10.10 0.06
C GLY A 72 3.29 10.09 0.39
N VAL A 73 2.98 10.32 1.66
CA VAL A 73 1.63 10.47 2.19
C VAL A 73 1.58 11.71 3.07
N LEU A 74 0.61 12.58 2.83
CA LEU A 74 0.29 13.71 3.69
C LEU A 74 -0.97 13.41 4.49
N MET A 75 -0.87 13.54 5.80
CA MET A 75 -1.97 13.30 6.72
C MET A 75 -2.64 14.59 7.16
N ASN A 76 -3.94 14.54 7.39
CA ASN A 76 -4.68 15.57 8.12
C ASN A 76 -4.50 15.38 9.64
N LYS A 77 -4.86 16.41 10.42
CA LYS A 77 -4.82 16.33 11.91
C LYS A 77 -5.75 15.27 12.51
N ASN A 78 -6.77 14.86 11.77
CA ASN A 78 -7.72 13.80 12.15
C ASN A 78 -7.30 12.40 11.67
N ASN A 79 -6.03 12.19 11.35
CA ASN A 79 -5.47 10.92 10.87
C ASN A 79 -6.08 10.38 9.56
N THR A 80 -6.68 11.24 8.75
CA THR A 80 -7.10 10.88 7.39
C THR A 80 -6.03 11.26 6.37
N VAL A 81 -5.89 10.48 5.31
CA VAL A 81 -4.99 10.80 4.20
C VAL A 81 -5.51 12.05 3.49
N ARG A 82 -4.67 13.09 3.42
CA ARG A 82 -4.96 14.31 2.66
C ARG A 82 -4.56 14.15 1.20
N GLN A 83 -3.36 13.64 0.98
CA GLN A 83 -2.81 13.36 -0.34
C GLN A 83 -1.81 12.22 -0.22
N ALA A 84 -1.78 11.36 -1.23
CA ALA A 84 -0.78 10.33 -1.38
C ALA A 84 -0.34 10.29 -2.83
N GLY A 85 0.90 9.90 -3.07
CA GLY A 85 1.42 9.75 -4.41
C GLY A 85 2.88 9.37 -4.39
N GLY A 86 3.39 9.05 -5.57
CA GLY A 86 4.77 8.65 -5.74
C GLY A 86 5.14 8.56 -7.20
N PHE A 87 6.35 8.10 -7.43
CA PHE A 87 6.90 7.86 -8.75
C PHE A 87 7.85 6.66 -8.73
N ILE A 88 8.01 6.06 -9.87
CA ILE A 88 9.09 5.12 -10.18
C ILE A 88 9.79 5.66 -11.41
N VAL A 89 11.09 5.90 -11.30
CA VAL A 89 11.96 6.25 -12.42
C VAL A 89 12.88 5.07 -12.69
N GLN A 90 12.90 4.59 -13.92
CA GLN A 90 13.73 3.46 -14.33
C GLN A 90 14.60 3.90 -15.51
N LEU A 91 15.88 3.52 -15.46
CA LEU A 91 16.80 3.79 -16.55
C LEU A 91 16.63 2.74 -17.64
N MET A 92 16.62 3.21 -18.87
CA MET A 92 16.72 2.32 -20.02
C MET A 92 18.14 1.74 -20.13
N PRO A 93 18.30 0.55 -20.72
CA PRO A 93 19.61 -0.02 -20.98
C PRO A 93 20.48 0.97 -21.75
N PHE A 94 21.76 1.06 -21.39
CA PHE A 94 22.76 1.96 -22.00
C PHE A 94 22.55 3.47 -21.71
N ALA A 95 21.85 3.81 -20.64
CA ALA A 95 21.80 5.20 -20.17
C ALA A 95 23.22 5.69 -19.84
N GLU A 96 23.53 6.92 -20.23
CA GLU A 96 24.83 7.54 -19.97
C GLU A 96 25.00 7.87 -18.48
N ASP A 97 26.21 7.70 -17.93
CA ASP A 97 26.51 7.97 -16.51
C ASP A 97 26.19 9.44 -16.12
N ALA A 98 26.42 10.39 -17.05
CA ALA A 98 26.10 11.78 -16.85
C ALA A 98 24.59 12.02 -16.60
N LEU A 99 23.72 11.26 -17.28
CA LEU A 99 22.26 11.31 -17.07
C LEU A 99 21.91 10.75 -15.68
N ILE A 100 22.56 9.68 -15.26
CA ILE A 100 22.35 9.08 -13.95
C ILE A 100 22.66 10.07 -12.84
N ASP A 101 23.86 10.70 -12.90
CA ASP A 101 24.31 11.70 -11.95
C ASP A 101 23.37 12.90 -11.87
N GLU A 102 22.85 13.33 -13.00
CA GLU A 102 21.91 14.45 -13.05
C GLU A 102 20.56 14.09 -12.44
N LEU A 103 20.00 12.93 -12.77
CA LEU A 103 18.74 12.45 -12.22
C LEU A 103 18.84 12.22 -10.70
N GLU A 104 19.94 11.66 -10.21
CA GLU A 104 20.17 11.51 -8.77
C GLU A 104 20.17 12.88 -8.06
N LYS A 105 20.82 13.88 -8.63
CA LYS A 105 20.81 15.26 -8.08
C LYS A 105 19.41 15.84 -8.04
N ARG A 106 18.62 15.64 -9.09
CA ARG A 106 17.24 16.15 -9.18
C ARG A 106 16.30 15.44 -8.21
N LEU A 107 16.45 14.12 -8.07
CA LEU A 107 15.64 13.29 -7.15
C LEU A 107 15.99 13.56 -5.68
N LYS A 108 17.22 14.01 -5.41
CA LYS A 108 17.67 14.34 -4.07
C LYS A 108 16.89 15.52 -3.50
N GLY A 109 16.02 15.25 -2.53
CA GLY A 109 15.13 16.26 -1.94
C GLY A 109 13.84 16.52 -2.73
N PHE A 110 13.59 15.80 -3.82
CA PHE A 110 12.35 15.92 -4.56
C PHE A 110 11.18 15.32 -3.75
N SER A 111 10.19 16.17 -3.46
CA SER A 111 9.01 15.75 -2.70
C SER A 111 7.75 15.81 -3.56
N PHE A 112 7.34 14.69 -4.08
CA PHE A 112 6.14 14.55 -4.90
C PHE A 112 4.89 15.09 -4.18
N THR A 113 4.71 14.71 -2.92
CA THR A 113 3.56 15.12 -2.12
C THR A 113 3.55 16.61 -1.78
N ALA A 114 4.72 17.25 -1.67
CA ALA A 114 4.80 18.68 -1.47
C ALA A 114 4.29 19.45 -2.69
N LEU A 115 4.57 18.95 -3.89
CA LEU A 115 4.10 19.53 -5.15
C LEU A 115 2.60 19.30 -5.36
N LEU A 116 2.10 18.11 -5.02
CA LEU A 116 0.66 17.83 -4.99
C LEU A 116 -0.07 18.79 -4.03
N LYS A 117 0.52 19.04 -2.85
CA LYS A 117 -0.05 20.00 -1.88
C LYS A 117 -0.15 21.42 -2.44
N GLN A 118 0.73 21.81 -3.34
CA GLN A 118 0.70 23.09 -4.05
C GLN A 118 -0.35 23.12 -5.18
N GLY A 119 -1.09 22.02 -5.40
CA GLY A 119 -2.11 21.92 -6.44
C GLY A 119 -1.55 21.58 -7.83
N MET A 120 -0.29 21.16 -7.94
CA MET A 120 0.26 20.73 -9.22
C MET A 120 -0.36 19.41 -9.66
N SER A 121 -0.68 19.31 -10.95
CA SER A 121 -1.09 18.04 -11.55
C SER A 121 0.10 17.08 -11.65
N VAL A 122 -0.19 15.78 -11.75
CA VAL A 122 0.86 14.75 -11.92
C VAL A 122 1.71 15.02 -13.16
N GLU A 123 1.08 15.41 -14.27
CA GLU A 123 1.76 15.79 -15.50
C GLU A 123 2.73 16.98 -15.29
N ALA A 124 2.28 18.05 -14.61
CA ALA A 124 3.12 19.19 -14.33
C ALA A 124 4.31 18.81 -13.41
N ILE A 125 4.12 17.87 -12.49
CA ILE A 125 5.19 17.37 -11.63
C ILE A 125 6.21 16.56 -12.43
N ILE A 126 5.76 15.70 -13.36
CA ILE A 126 6.65 14.94 -14.25
C ILE A 126 7.48 15.89 -15.10
N ARG A 127 6.85 16.87 -15.77
CA ARG A 127 7.57 17.86 -16.59
C ARG A 127 8.56 18.69 -15.78
N LYS A 128 8.24 18.98 -14.52
CA LYS A 128 9.16 19.68 -13.62
C LYS A 128 10.36 18.82 -13.23
N LEU A 129 10.14 17.52 -12.95
CA LEU A 129 11.23 16.60 -12.61
C LEU A 129 12.21 16.43 -13.77
N PHE A 130 11.67 16.35 -14.99
CA PHE A 130 12.43 16.16 -16.22
C PHE A 130 12.58 17.44 -17.03
N GLU A 131 12.64 18.61 -16.37
CA GLU A 131 12.84 19.89 -17.05
C GLU A 131 14.14 19.88 -17.87
N GLY A 132 14.03 20.27 -19.14
CA GLY A 132 15.14 20.26 -20.09
C GLY A 132 15.26 18.96 -20.90
N TYR A 133 14.43 17.96 -20.61
CA TYR A 133 14.29 16.73 -21.41
C TYR A 133 12.99 16.77 -22.21
N ASP A 134 12.98 16.05 -23.32
CA ASP A 134 11.74 15.81 -24.07
C ASP A 134 10.90 14.75 -23.35
N VAL A 135 9.74 15.17 -22.84
CA VAL A 135 8.86 14.31 -22.04
C VAL A 135 7.62 13.96 -22.83
N GLU A 136 7.49 12.69 -23.18
CA GLU A 136 6.30 12.13 -23.77
C GLU A 136 5.44 11.45 -22.70
N LEU A 137 4.16 11.81 -22.63
CA LEU A 137 3.17 11.15 -21.78
C LEU A 137 2.48 10.07 -22.61
N THR A 138 2.83 8.83 -22.37
CA THR A 138 2.40 7.69 -23.19
C THR A 138 1.02 7.18 -22.81
N ASP A 139 0.69 7.16 -21.53
CA ASP A 139 -0.58 6.62 -21.04
C ASP A 139 -1.00 7.23 -19.69
N SER A 140 -2.30 7.14 -19.38
CA SER A 140 -2.84 7.46 -18.07
C SER A 140 -4.01 6.54 -17.74
N MET A 141 -4.08 6.08 -16.49
CA MET A 141 -5.18 5.26 -16.03
C MET A 141 -5.71 5.78 -14.67
N PRO A 142 -7.03 5.71 -14.45
CA PRO A 142 -7.59 6.02 -13.16
C PRO A 142 -7.13 4.98 -12.14
N CYS A 143 -6.75 5.43 -10.96
CA CYS A 143 -6.44 4.57 -9.83
C CYS A 143 -7.26 4.98 -8.61
N ALA A 144 -7.66 3.99 -7.83
CA ALA A 144 -8.42 4.18 -6.62
C ALA A 144 -8.02 3.14 -5.57
N TYR A 145 -8.15 3.53 -4.31
CA TYR A 145 -8.10 2.57 -3.22
C TYR A 145 -9.43 1.82 -3.16
N VAL A 146 -9.41 0.54 -3.51
CA VAL A 146 -10.61 -0.30 -3.58
C VAL A 146 -10.45 -1.48 -2.64
N CYS A 147 -11.45 -1.69 -1.77
CA CYS A 147 -11.59 -2.91 -1.01
C CYS A 147 -12.79 -3.69 -1.54
N ASP A 148 -12.57 -4.94 -1.87
CA ASP A 148 -13.59 -5.86 -2.34
C ASP A 148 -14.23 -6.68 -1.20
N CYS A 149 -14.14 -6.21 0.05
CA CYS A 149 -14.85 -6.80 1.15
C CYS A 149 -16.37 -6.61 0.97
N SER A 150 -17.11 -7.63 1.37
CA SER A 150 -18.57 -7.59 1.39
C SER A 150 -19.09 -8.33 2.62
N LYS A 151 -20.37 -8.15 2.95
CA LYS A 151 -20.99 -8.86 4.09
C LYS A 151 -20.90 -10.37 3.89
N GLU A 152 -21.07 -10.85 2.66
CA GLU A 152 -21.00 -12.28 2.30
C GLU A 152 -19.59 -12.84 2.52
N ARG A 153 -18.54 -12.09 2.17
CA ARG A 153 -17.15 -12.50 2.42
C ARG A 153 -16.83 -12.56 3.91
N VAL A 154 -17.30 -11.57 4.67
CA VAL A 154 -17.13 -11.55 6.13
C VAL A 154 -17.94 -12.67 6.77
N GLU A 155 -19.12 -13.00 6.27
CA GLU A 155 -19.91 -14.14 6.68
C GLU A 155 -19.14 -15.46 6.55
N GLN A 156 -18.40 -15.66 5.44
CA GLN A 156 -17.54 -16.84 5.28
C GLN A 156 -16.44 -16.91 6.35
N ALA A 157 -15.88 -15.76 6.73
CA ALA A 157 -14.91 -15.70 7.83
C ALA A 157 -15.56 -16.06 9.17
N VAL A 158 -16.77 -15.56 9.44
CA VAL A 158 -17.56 -15.92 10.64
C VAL A 158 -17.89 -17.41 10.65
N ILE A 159 -18.25 -17.99 9.49
CA ILE A 159 -18.49 -19.44 9.35
C ILE A 159 -17.23 -20.24 9.72
N SER A 160 -16.04 -19.76 9.40
CA SER A 160 -14.78 -20.45 9.66
C SER A 160 -14.44 -20.61 11.16
N LEU A 161 -15.02 -19.79 12.04
CA LEU A 161 -14.84 -19.87 13.50
C LEU A 161 -15.33 -21.21 14.09
N GLY A 162 -16.25 -21.88 13.41
CA GLY A 162 -16.77 -23.17 13.83
C GLY A 162 -18.05 -23.10 14.68
N ARG A 163 -18.73 -24.24 14.78
CA ARG A 163 -20.06 -24.33 15.43
C ARG A 163 -20.05 -23.94 16.91
N LYS A 164 -18.98 -24.27 17.63
CA LYS A 164 -18.85 -23.99 19.06
C LYS A 164 -18.82 -22.49 19.35
N GLU A 165 -17.97 -21.75 18.63
CA GLU A 165 -17.83 -20.31 18.80
C GLU A 165 -19.09 -19.57 18.35
N LEU A 166 -19.66 -19.96 17.20
CA LEU A 166 -20.94 -19.40 16.72
C LEU A 166 -22.06 -19.64 17.72
N GLY A 167 -22.12 -20.83 18.33
CA GLY A 167 -23.13 -21.16 19.36
C GLY A 167 -22.97 -20.27 20.61
N ALA A 168 -21.77 -19.99 21.05
CA ALA A 168 -21.51 -19.08 22.16
C ALA A 168 -21.96 -17.63 21.83
N MET A 169 -21.63 -17.13 20.64
CA MET A 169 -22.05 -15.79 20.19
C MET A 169 -23.57 -15.65 20.10
N ILE A 170 -24.27 -16.70 19.65
CA ILE A 170 -25.74 -16.73 19.61
C ILE A 170 -26.34 -16.73 21.01
N ALA A 171 -25.72 -17.50 21.95
CA ALA A 171 -26.20 -17.59 23.33
C ALA A 171 -26.09 -16.24 24.07
N ASP A 172 -25.13 -15.40 23.73
CA ASP A 172 -24.99 -14.06 24.27
C ASP A 172 -26.11 -13.11 23.84
N ASN A 173 -26.88 -13.49 22.84
CA ASN A 173 -28.02 -12.74 22.28
C ASN A 173 -27.73 -11.24 21.99
N LYS A 174 -26.51 -10.96 21.52
CA LYS A 174 -26.07 -9.62 21.15
C LYS A 174 -25.59 -9.62 19.70
N PRO A 175 -25.81 -8.52 18.96
CA PRO A 175 -25.21 -8.38 17.64
C PRO A 175 -23.69 -8.35 17.76
N ILE A 176 -23.00 -9.02 16.84
CA ILE A 176 -21.55 -8.94 16.73
C ILE A 176 -21.18 -7.95 15.64
N GLU A 177 -20.09 -7.23 15.85
CA GLU A 177 -19.49 -6.32 14.85
C GLU A 177 -18.16 -6.93 14.40
N VAL A 178 -18.02 -7.08 13.09
CA VAL A 178 -16.76 -7.49 12.44
C VAL A 178 -16.27 -6.32 11.59
N VAL A 179 -15.03 -5.94 11.79
CA VAL A 179 -14.40 -4.82 11.07
C VAL A 179 -13.46 -5.37 10.01
N CYS A 180 -13.54 -4.87 8.80
CA CYS A 180 -12.57 -5.20 7.77
C CYS A 180 -11.22 -4.57 8.10
N ASP A 181 -10.17 -5.37 8.25
CA ASP A 181 -8.82 -4.88 8.58
C ASP A 181 -8.22 -3.98 7.49
N PHE A 182 -8.70 -4.13 6.24
CA PHE A 182 -8.18 -3.37 5.11
C PHE A 182 -8.83 -1.98 4.98
N CYS A 183 -10.16 -1.88 4.97
CA CYS A 183 -10.89 -0.61 4.76
C CYS A 183 -11.63 -0.09 5.98
N HIS A 184 -11.62 -0.84 7.09
CA HIS A 184 -12.32 -0.54 8.34
C HIS A 184 -13.84 -0.41 8.21
N THR A 185 -14.42 -0.96 7.14
CA THR A 185 -15.88 -1.09 7.04
C THR A 185 -16.38 -2.05 8.11
N LYS A 186 -17.43 -1.63 8.81
CA LYS A 186 -18.06 -2.39 9.89
C LYS A 186 -19.23 -3.20 9.34
N TYR A 187 -19.25 -4.47 9.67
CA TYR A 187 -20.31 -5.41 9.34
C TYR A 187 -20.94 -5.93 10.63
N THR A 188 -22.23 -5.74 10.77
CA THR A 188 -22.97 -6.22 11.94
C THR A 188 -23.79 -7.45 11.58
N PHE A 189 -23.74 -8.45 12.44
CA PHE A 189 -24.53 -9.67 12.34
C PHE A 189 -25.43 -9.77 13.56
N SER A 190 -26.74 -9.86 13.34
CA SER A 190 -27.71 -10.10 14.40
C SER A 190 -27.68 -11.56 14.88
N PRO A 191 -28.19 -11.89 16.08
CA PRO A 191 -28.32 -13.26 16.54
C PRO A 191 -29.11 -14.16 15.57
N ASP A 192 -30.13 -13.63 14.91
CA ASP A 192 -30.93 -14.37 13.93
C ASP A 192 -30.13 -14.68 12.65
N GLU A 193 -29.29 -13.74 12.18
CA GLU A 193 -28.39 -13.97 11.06
C GLU A 193 -27.35 -15.05 11.42
N LEU A 194 -26.77 -15.01 12.64
CA LEU A 194 -25.83 -16.03 13.11
C LEU A 194 -26.49 -17.40 13.22
N LEU A 195 -27.75 -17.47 13.67
CA LEU A 195 -28.54 -18.70 13.68
C LEU A 195 -28.75 -19.28 12.28
N ASN A 196 -29.04 -18.43 11.31
CA ASN A 196 -29.19 -18.86 9.92
C ASN A 196 -27.87 -19.37 9.32
N ILE A 197 -26.76 -18.68 9.59
CA ILE A 197 -25.42 -19.12 9.23
C ILE A 197 -25.13 -20.53 9.82
N LEU A 198 -25.45 -20.74 11.10
CA LEU A 198 -25.22 -22.02 11.77
C LEU A 198 -26.05 -23.16 11.19
N LYS A 199 -27.29 -22.90 10.72
CA LYS A 199 -28.17 -23.88 10.11
C LYS A 199 -27.76 -24.29 8.70
N ASN A 200 -27.15 -23.36 7.96
CA ASN A 200 -26.74 -23.58 6.58
C ASN A 200 -25.34 -24.20 6.43
N LYS A 201 -24.69 -24.49 7.54
CA LYS A 201 -23.39 -25.15 7.66
C LYS A 201 -23.58 -26.65 8.00
#